data_61ccded900ff8535aedccb02ef7bcaa5
#
_entry.id   61ccded900ff8535aedccb02ef7bcaa5
#
_cell.length_a   1.000
_cell.length_b   1.000
_cell.length_c   1.000
_cell.angle_alpha   90.00
_cell.angle_beta   90.00
_cell.angle_gamma   90.00
#
_symmetry.space_group_name_H-M   'P 1'
#
loop_
_entity.id
_entity.type
_entity.pdbx_description
1 polymer ?
#
loop_
_entity_poly.entity_id
_entity_poly.type
_entity_poly.pdbx_seq_one_letter_code
_entity_poly.pdbx_strand_id
1 'polypeptide(L)'
;ALADPTRLKILRYLTNESLTPSEIARKLQLRPPTVTHHLKELRLAGLVELSLMHEENRYTVRKQALDAVYENLNAFLQGEQTKEIA
;
A
#
# COMPACT_ATOMS: atom_id res chain seq x y z
N ALA A 1 -5.66 9.02 3.14
CA ALA A 1 -5.51 7.62 2.71
C ALA A 1 -4.12 7.08 3.02
N LEU A 2 -3.07 7.85 2.76
CA LEU A 2 -1.70 7.41 3.00
C LEU A 2 -1.34 7.43 4.48
N ALA A 3 -2.13 8.10 5.32
CA ALA A 3 -1.88 8.14 6.75
C ALA A 3 -2.38 6.89 7.48
N ASP A 4 -3.17 6.05 6.81
CA ASP A 4 -3.67 4.82 7.42
C ASP A 4 -2.54 3.79 7.53
N PRO A 5 -2.20 3.33 8.75
CA PRO A 5 -1.09 2.38 8.91
C PRO A 5 -1.30 1.06 8.17
N THR A 6 -2.54 0.59 8.12
CA THR A 6 -2.85 -0.66 7.42
C THR A 6 -2.62 -0.53 5.93
N ARG A 7 -3.05 0.58 5.34
CA ARG A 7 -2.85 0.82 3.91
C ARG A 7 -1.37 0.96 3.57
N LEU A 8 -0.59 1.59 4.43
CA LEU A 8 0.85 1.68 4.24
C LEU A 8 1.51 0.31 4.28
N LYS A 9 1.07 -0.56 5.18
CA LYS A 9 1.58 -1.94 5.24
C LYS A 9 1.25 -2.71 3.97
N ILE A 10 0.04 -2.56 3.46
CA ILE A 10 -0.35 -3.21 2.21
C ILE A 10 0.55 -2.74 1.07
N LEU A 11 0.73 -1.44 0.94
CA LEU A 11 1.58 -0.87 -0.10
C LEU A 11 3.01 -1.39 0.00
N ARG A 12 3.52 -1.48 1.22
CA ARG A 12 4.87 -1.98 1.46
C ARG A 12 5.04 -3.41 0.96
N TYR A 13 4.08 -4.28 1.26
CA TYR A 13 4.13 -5.65 0.74
C TYR A 13 4.07 -5.67 -0.77
N LEU A 14 3.21 -4.84 -1.37
CA LEU A 14 3.02 -4.82 -2.81
C LEU A 14 4.21 -4.23 -3.56
N THR A 15 5.11 -3.52 -2.89
CA THR A 15 6.34 -3.05 -3.55
C THR A 15 7.27 -4.19 -3.90
N ASN A 16 7.17 -5.31 -3.22
CA ASN A 16 8.06 -6.44 -3.41
C ASN A 16 7.45 -7.56 -4.24
N GLU A 17 6.13 -7.69 -4.23
CA GLU A 17 5.46 -8.78 -4.95
C GLU A 17 4.02 -8.44 -5.23
N SER A 18 3.45 -9.09 -6.24
CA SER A 18 2.01 -9.03 -6.47
C SER A 18 1.32 -9.98 -5.53
N LEU A 19 0.15 -9.58 -5.01
CA LEU A 19 -0.57 -10.39 -4.03
C LEU A 19 -2.05 -10.42 -4.34
N THR A 20 -2.67 -11.54 -4.02
CA THR A 20 -4.14 -11.65 -4.02
C THR A 20 -4.67 -11.08 -2.71
N PRO A 21 -5.96 -10.69 -2.67
CA PRO A 21 -6.56 -10.23 -1.41
C PRO A 21 -6.43 -11.26 -0.27
N SER A 22 -6.56 -12.54 -0.60
CA SER A 22 -6.41 -13.61 0.40
C SER A 22 -5.01 -13.66 0.98
N GLU A 23 -4.00 -13.50 0.13
CA GLU A 23 -2.62 -13.47 0.57
C GLU A 23 -2.35 -12.27 1.48
N ILE A 24 -2.90 -11.11 1.13
CA ILE A 24 -2.76 -9.90 1.95
C ILE A 24 -3.45 -10.11 3.30
N ALA A 25 -4.67 -10.66 3.29
CA ALA A 25 -5.40 -10.92 4.52
C ALA A 25 -4.61 -11.81 5.47
N ARG A 26 -3.99 -12.85 4.92
CA ARG A 26 -3.19 -13.77 5.71
C ARG A 26 -1.95 -13.11 6.27
N LYS A 27 -1.23 -12.36 5.45
CA LYS A 27 0.00 -11.68 5.87
C LYS A 27 -0.25 -10.66 6.98
N LEU A 28 -1.36 -9.94 6.89
CA LEU A 28 -1.69 -8.89 7.85
C LEU A 28 -2.61 -9.37 8.96
N GLN A 29 -3.06 -10.63 8.91
CA GLN A 29 -4.00 -11.20 9.87
C GLN A 29 -5.28 -10.37 9.97
N LEU A 30 -5.81 -10.00 8.82
CA LEU A 30 -7.04 -9.24 8.69
C LEU A 30 -8.13 -10.09 8.06
N ARG A 31 -9.37 -9.69 8.28
CA ARG A 31 -10.50 -10.33 7.62
C ARG A 31 -10.54 -9.91 6.16
N PRO A 32 -10.91 -10.83 5.24
CA PRO A 32 -10.96 -10.49 3.82
C PRO A 32 -11.77 -9.25 3.48
N PRO A 33 -12.97 -9.01 4.07
CA PRO A 33 -13.70 -7.78 3.77
C PRO A 33 -12.94 -6.51 4.11
N THR A 34 -12.16 -6.54 5.20
CA THR A 34 -11.34 -5.40 5.60
C THR A 34 -10.26 -5.11 4.55
N VAL A 35 -9.61 -6.17 4.08
CA VAL A 35 -8.58 -6.05 3.03
C VAL A 35 -9.20 -5.51 1.75
N THR A 36 -10.34 -6.05 1.35
CA THR A 36 -11.04 -5.62 0.14
C THR A 36 -11.38 -4.13 0.20
N HIS A 37 -11.82 -3.67 1.36
CA HIS A 37 -12.12 -2.26 1.55
C HIS A 37 -10.87 -1.38 1.35
N HIS A 38 -9.77 -1.75 1.98
CA HIS A 38 -8.51 -1.00 1.84
C HIS A 38 -8.01 -1.01 0.40
N LEU A 39 -8.07 -2.16 -0.26
CA LEU A 39 -7.63 -2.27 -1.65
C LEU A 39 -8.48 -1.41 -2.58
N LYS A 40 -9.78 -1.35 -2.33
CA LYS A 40 -10.67 -0.49 -3.11
C LYS A 40 -10.26 0.98 -2.97
N GLU A 41 -10.01 1.42 -1.75
CA GLU A 41 -9.58 2.79 -1.50
C GLU A 41 -8.23 3.09 -2.14
N LEU A 42 -7.28 2.16 -2.04
CA LEU A 42 -5.97 2.32 -2.67
C LEU A 42 -6.08 2.37 -4.18
N ARG A 43 -6.97 1.55 -4.75
CA ARG A 43 -7.18 1.54 -6.19
C ARG A 43 -7.84 2.83 -6.67
N LEU A 44 -8.83 3.33 -5.95
CA LEU A 44 -9.47 4.61 -6.28
C LEU A 44 -8.49 5.76 -6.19
N ALA A 45 -7.53 5.68 -5.29
CA ALA A 45 -6.49 6.69 -5.16
C ALA A 45 -5.39 6.53 -6.21
N GLY A 46 -5.45 5.50 -7.04
CA GLY A 46 -4.47 5.29 -8.10
C GLY A 46 -3.13 4.75 -7.63
N LEU A 47 -3.10 4.14 -6.44
CA LEU A 47 -1.87 3.66 -5.84
C LEU A 47 -1.58 2.20 -6.15
N VAL A 48 -2.62 1.43 -6.47
CA VAL A 48 -2.46 0.01 -6.82
C VAL A 48 -3.26 -0.29 -8.08
N GLU A 49 -2.86 -1.35 -8.77
CA GLU A 49 -3.53 -1.87 -9.95
C GLU A 49 -3.96 -3.31 -9.71
N LEU A 50 -5.09 -3.66 -10.28
CA LEU A 50 -5.59 -5.02 -10.28
C LEU A 50 -5.29 -5.64 -11.65
N SER A 51 -4.60 -6.76 -11.64
CA SER A 51 -4.26 -7.50 -12.87
C SER A 51 -4.67 -8.95 -12.71
N LEU A 52 -5.15 -9.54 -13.79
CA LEU A 52 -5.42 -10.97 -13.84
C LEU A 52 -4.13 -11.67 -14.25
N MET A 53 -3.54 -12.42 -13.31
CA MET A 53 -2.30 -13.16 -13.54
C MET A 53 -2.50 -14.61 -13.13
N HIS A 54 -2.21 -15.54 -14.03
CA HIS A 54 -2.37 -16.98 -13.76
C HIS A 54 -3.76 -17.32 -13.24
N GLU A 55 -4.78 -16.72 -13.87
CA GLU A 55 -6.19 -16.88 -13.51
C GLU A 55 -6.54 -16.39 -12.11
N GLU A 56 -5.67 -15.59 -11.51
CA GLU A 56 -5.91 -14.98 -10.19
C GLU A 56 -5.90 -13.47 -10.30
N ASN A 57 -6.79 -12.81 -9.56
CA ASN A 57 -6.78 -11.37 -9.42
C ASN A 57 -5.68 -10.99 -8.43
N ARG A 58 -4.63 -10.36 -8.92
CA ARG A 58 -3.50 -9.96 -8.10
C ARG A 58 -3.35 -8.45 -8.13
N TYR A 59 -2.98 -7.89 -7.00
CA TYR A 59 -2.78 -6.46 -6.87
C TYR A 59 -1.29 -6.15 -6.92
N THR A 60 -0.96 -5.05 -7.58
CA THR A 60 0.42 -4.55 -7.66
C THR A 60 0.40 -3.07 -7.36
N VAL A 61 1.51 -2.56 -6.83
CA VAL A 61 1.64 -1.13 -6.63
C VAL A 61 1.94 -0.48 -7.99
N ARG A 62 1.36 0.70 -8.22
CA ARG A 62 1.67 1.46 -9.42
C ARG A 62 3.04 2.12 -9.24
N LYS A 63 3.87 2.03 -10.29
CA LYS A 63 5.22 2.57 -10.24
C LYS A 63 5.24 4.05 -9.87
N GLN A 64 4.30 4.80 -10.41
CA GLN A 64 4.16 6.23 -10.10
C GLN A 64 3.78 6.47 -8.65
N ALA A 65 3.02 5.53 -8.07
CA ALA A 65 2.61 5.62 -6.68
C ALA A 65 3.74 5.29 -5.73
N LEU A 66 4.69 4.44 -6.14
CA LEU A 66 5.86 4.14 -5.34
C LEU A 66 6.64 5.41 -5.01
N ASP A 67 6.84 6.25 -6.01
CA ASP A 67 7.54 7.51 -5.83
C ASP A 67 6.78 8.42 -4.86
N ALA A 68 5.46 8.50 -5.01
CA ALA A 68 4.64 9.33 -4.14
C ALA A 68 4.67 8.85 -2.69
N VAL A 69 4.60 7.53 -2.48
CA VAL A 69 4.68 6.95 -1.14
C VAL A 69 6.04 7.20 -0.53
N TYR A 70 7.09 7.01 -1.31
CA TYR A 70 8.45 7.23 -0.86
C TYR A 70 8.66 8.70 -0.48
N GLU A 71 8.20 9.62 -1.29
CA GLU A 71 8.31 11.04 -1.01
C GLU A 71 7.54 11.42 0.26
N ASN A 72 6.37 10.85 0.46
CA ASN A 72 5.56 11.12 1.65
C ASN A 72 6.27 10.67 2.91
N LEU A 73 6.83 9.46 2.89
CA LEU A 73 7.57 8.95 4.03
C LEU A 73 8.83 9.77 4.28
N ASN A 74 9.54 10.11 3.21
CA ASN A 74 10.76 10.89 3.30
C ASN A 74 10.49 12.29 3.86
N ALA A 75 9.43 12.93 3.39
CA ALA A 75 9.03 14.24 3.89
C ALA A 75 8.67 14.19 5.37
N PHE A 76 7.98 13.14 5.79
CA PHE A 76 7.62 12.94 7.19
C PHE A 76 8.87 12.79 8.05
N LEU A 77 9.81 11.96 7.60
CA LEU A 77 11.05 11.75 8.34
C LEU A 77 11.91 13.01 8.42
N GLN A 78 11.99 13.75 7.32
CA GLN A 78 12.71 15.01 7.29
C GLN A 78 12.05 16.06 8.20
N GLY A 79 10.73 16.08 8.24
CA GLY A 79 10.01 16.96 9.13
C GLY A 79 10.31 16.68 10.59
N GLU A 80 10.38 15.42 10.95
CA GLU A 80 10.75 15.02 12.32
C GLU A 80 12.18 15.44 12.65
N GLN A 81 13.10 15.18 11.72
CA GLN A 81 14.49 15.58 11.91
C GLN A 81 14.63 17.09 12.07
N THR A 82 13.89 17.85 11.29
CA THR A 82 13.90 19.30 11.38
C THR A 82 13.42 19.75 12.75
N LYS A 83 12.38 19.13 13.26
CA LYS A 83 11.87 19.45 14.60
C LYS A 83 12.87 19.15 15.68
N GLU A 84 13.60 18.05 15.55
CA GLU A 84 14.61 17.68 16.52
C GLU A 84 15.79 18.65 16.54
N ILE A 85 16.15 19.11 15.36
CA ILE A 85 17.26 20.07 15.20
C ILE A 85 16.88 21.46 15.70
N ALA A 86 15.63 21.79 15.47
CA ALA A 86 15.14 23.11 15.87
C ALA A 86 14.90 23.22 17.37
#